data_73f3d4913d0d8c0082c4f41f2a4ff202
#
_entry.id   73f3d4913d0d8c0082c4f41f2a4ff202
#
_cell.length_a   1.000
_cell.length_b   1.000
_cell.length_c   1.000
_cell.angle_alpha   90.00
_cell.angle_beta   90.00
_cell.angle_gamma   90.00
#
_symmetry.space_group_name_H-M   'P 1'
#
loop_
_entity.id
_entity.type
_entity.pdbx_description
1 polymer ?
#
loop_
_entity_poly.entity_id
_entity_poly.type
_entity_poly.pdbx_seq_one_letter_code
_entity_poly.pdbx_strand_id
1 'polypeptide(L)'
;MLFKQLFENESSTYTYLISCQEKQEAILIDPVLETLSRDLRILESMDLKLKYAIDTHIHADHVTSASALREITKCKVAGPANDSLKCRDINLKHRDNIIIGNSLKLEAIHTPGHTDAHFSYVLNNKFDKFLFSGDALLINTCGRTDFQSGSSEELYNTIKKTFYSMPNETKIYPAHDYNNNNVTTIREQKKYNTLINENISIKEFINSMSNLNLDKPKKIDFAVPLNNKCGTNDLHEKNL
;
A
#
# COMPACT_ATOMS: atom_id res chain seq x y z
N MET A 1 13.64 13.46 7.90
CA MET A 1 12.63 12.76 7.11
C MET A 1 11.52 13.74 6.77
N LEU A 2 11.08 13.76 5.53
CA LEU A 2 9.86 14.42 5.10
C LEU A 2 8.85 13.34 4.72
N PHE A 3 7.58 13.57 5.05
CA PHE A 3 6.47 12.67 4.80
C PHE A 3 5.27 13.45 4.25
N LYS A 4 4.65 12.96 3.19
CA LYS A 4 3.40 13.50 2.64
C LYS A 4 2.44 12.35 2.35
N GLN A 5 1.18 12.58 2.68
CA GLN A 5 0.04 11.75 2.30
C GLN A 5 -0.70 12.48 1.17
N LEU A 6 -0.81 11.84 0.01
CA LEU A 6 -1.29 12.44 -1.23
C LEU A 6 -2.55 11.72 -1.69
N PHE A 7 -3.69 12.37 -1.55
CA PHE A 7 -4.98 11.78 -1.84
C PHE A 7 -5.34 11.85 -3.33
N GLU A 8 -5.90 10.77 -3.86
CA GLU A 8 -6.54 10.69 -5.17
C GLU A 8 -8.06 10.48 -4.96
N ASN A 9 -8.88 11.33 -5.60
CA ASN A 9 -10.30 11.43 -5.28
C ASN A 9 -11.17 10.34 -5.91
N GLU A 10 -10.82 9.82 -7.09
CA GLU A 10 -11.67 8.89 -7.83
C GLU A 10 -11.67 7.49 -7.20
N SER A 11 -10.48 6.98 -6.86
CA SER A 11 -10.31 5.71 -6.17
C SER A 11 -10.28 5.84 -4.65
N SER A 12 -10.26 7.07 -4.13
CA SER A 12 -10.07 7.38 -2.70
C SER A 12 -8.78 6.79 -2.14
N THR A 13 -7.73 6.78 -2.95
CA THR A 13 -6.42 6.19 -2.63
C THR A 13 -5.47 7.22 -2.07
N TYR A 14 -4.68 6.82 -1.07
CA TYR A 14 -3.53 7.57 -0.58
C TYR A 14 -2.23 7.03 -1.17
N THR A 15 -1.53 7.89 -1.91
CA THR A 15 -0.11 7.69 -2.22
C THR A 15 0.74 8.29 -1.10
N TYR A 16 1.79 7.60 -0.67
CA TYR A 16 2.68 8.07 0.38
C TYR A 16 4.06 8.43 -0.16
N LEU A 17 4.46 9.70 0.01
CA LEU A 17 5.82 10.17 -0.29
C LEU A 17 6.64 10.20 1.01
N ILE A 18 7.73 9.45 1.01
CA ILE A 18 8.70 9.43 2.12
C ILE A 18 10.05 9.83 1.56
N SER A 19 10.75 10.77 2.19
CA SER A 19 12.07 11.20 1.72
C SER A 19 13.10 11.43 2.82
N CYS A 20 14.35 11.16 2.44
CA CYS A 20 15.53 11.51 3.20
C CYS A 20 16.02 12.87 2.70
N GLN A 21 15.84 13.93 3.52
CA GLN A 21 16.24 15.29 3.15
C GLN A 21 17.76 15.46 2.95
N GLU A 22 18.59 14.72 3.70
CA GLU A 22 20.05 14.79 3.58
C GLU A 22 20.56 14.34 2.21
N LYS A 23 19.90 13.36 1.59
CA LYS A 23 20.27 12.79 0.29
C LYS A 23 19.33 13.18 -0.83
N GLN A 24 18.25 13.91 -0.50
CA GLN A 24 17.19 14.27 -1.45
C GLN A 24 16.63 13.04 -2.19
N GLU A 25 16.64 11.89 -1.53
CA GLU A 25 16.10 10.63 -2.08
C GLU A 25 14.70 10.36 -1.53
N ALA A 26 13.83 9.89 -2.40
CA ALA A 26 12.43 9.63 -2.08
C ALA A 26 11.95 8.26 -2.54
N ILE A 27 10.85 7.80 -1.93
CA ILE A 27 10.04 6.66 -2.32
C ILE A 27 8.58 7.09 -2.40
N LEU A 28 7.84 6.53 -3.35
CA LEU A 28 6.38 6.59 -3.42
C LEU A 28 5.81 5.20 -3.14
N ILE A 29 4.83 5.12 -2.24
CA ILE A 29 4.05 3.91 -1.96
C ILE A 29 2.67 4.08 -2.58
N ASP A 30 2.19 3.07 -3.32
CA ASP A 30 0.91 3.00 -4.02
C ASP A 30 0.65 4.24 -4.91
N PRO A 31 1.54 4.55 -5.88
CA PRO A 31 1.39 5.71 -6.74
C PRO A 31 0.33 5.46 -7.81
N VAL A 32 -0.60 6.41 -7.97
CA VAL A 32 -1.75 6.33 -8.87
C VAL A 32 -1.47 7.00 -10.21
N LEU A 33 -1.84 6.35 -11.33
CA LEU A 33 -1.56 6.84 -12.69
C LEU A 33 -2.22 8.18 -12.97
N GLU A 34 -3.46 8.37 -12.54
CA GLU A 34 -4.21 9.62 -12.72
C GLU A 34 -3.55 10.83 -12.04
N THR A 35 -2.73 10.59 -11.03
CA THR A 35 -2.00 11.64 -10.28
C THR A 35 -0.51 11.72 -10.59
N LEU A 36 -0.02 11.01 -11.60
CA LEU A 36 1.39 11.00 -12.01
C LEU A 36 1.99 12.42 -12.15
N SER A 37 1.28 13.32 -12.84
CA SER A 37 1.75 14.70 -13.05
C SER A 37 1.83 15.51 -11.75
N ARG A 38 0.96 15.25 -10.77
CA ARG A 38 1.01 15.84 -9.42
C ARG A 38 2.27 15.37 -8.70
N ASP A 39 2.51 14.07 -8.72
CA ASP A 39 3.61 13.45 -7.98
C ASP A 39 4.97 13.89 -8.53
N LEU A 40 5.10 13.96 -9.86
CA LEU A 40 6.30 14.50 -10.50
C LEU A 40 6.55 15.97 -10.15
N ARG A 41 5.53 16.84 -10.17
CA ARG A 41 5.67 18.24 -9.74
C ARG A 41 6.07 18.38 -8.28
N ILE A 42 5.56 17.52 -7.39
CA ILE A 42 5.96 17.52 -5.97
C ILE A 42 7.43 17.14 -5.83
N LEU A 43 7.88 16.08 -6.51
CA LEU A 43 9.28 15.67 -6.51
C LEU A 43 10.19 16.80 -7.01
N GLU A 44 9.84 17.42 -8.13
CA GLU A 44 10.61 18.54 -8.72
C GLU A 44 10.64 19.75 -7.79
N SER A 45 9.47 20.20 -7.28
CA SER A 45 9.38 21.37 -6.39
C SER A 45 10.16 21.25 -5.09
N MET A 46 10.47 20.01 -4.70
CA MET A 46 11.21 19.69 -3.47
C MET A 46 12.63 19.22 -3.75
N ASP A 47 13.08 19.26 -5.01
CA ASP A 47 14.39 18.76 -5.44
C ASP A 47 14.66 17.32 -4.96
N LEU A 48 13.67 16.43 -5.11
CA LEU A 48 13.73 15.05 -4.66
C LEU A 48 14.00 14.09 -5.83
N LYS A 49 14.98 13.24 -5.67
CA LYS A 49 15.25 12.12 -6.59
C LYS A 49 14.42 10.91 -6.17
N LEU A 50 13.45 10.51 -6.99
CA LEU A 50 12.71 9.28 -6.76
C LEU A 50 13.64 8.08 -6.95
N LYS A 51 13.77 7.25 -5.91
CA LYS A 51 14.57 6.02 -5.93
C LYS A 51 13.73 4.78 -6.17
N TYR A 52 12.52 4.78 -5.60
CA TYR A 52 11.62 3.64 -5.67
C TYR A 52 10.17 4.10 -5.82
N ALA A 53 9.42 3.40 -6.68
CA ALA A 53 7.98 3.36 -6.70
C ALA A 53 7.57 1.93 -6.28
N ILE A 54 6.77 1.80 -5.23
CA ILE A 54 6.41 0.49 -4.68
C ILE A 54 4.91 0.36 -4.52
N ASP A 55 4.38 -0.82 -4.78
CA ASP A 55 2.98 -1.16 -4.55
C ASP A 55 2.86 -2.13 -3.37
N THR A 56 1.79 -2.00 -2.58
CA THR A 56 1.45 -2.94 -1.50
C THR A 56 0.92 -4.25 -2.06
N HIS A 57 0.19 -4.20 -3.15
CA HIS A 57 -0.45 -5.34 -3.82
C HIS A 57 -0.81 -4.99 -5.27
N ILE A 58 -1.44 -5.88 -6.00
CA ILE A 58 -2.02 -5.62 -7.32
C ILE A 58 -3.38 -4.95 -7.09
N HIS A 59 -3.45 -3.62 -7.30
CA HIS A 59 -4.65 -2.82 -7.06
C HIS A 59 -5.78 -3.13 -8.06
N ALA A 60 -7.02 -3.13 -7.57
CA ALA A 60 -8.23 -3.38 -8.37
C ALA A 60 -9.05 -2.11 -8.63
N ASP A 61 -8.74 -1.01 -7.95
CA ASP A 61 -9.48 0.26 -7.92
C ASP A 61 -8.82 1.37 -8.76
N HIS A 62 -7.52 1.27 -9.01
CA HIS A 62 -6.75 2.21 -9.83
C HIS A 62 -5.60 1.51 -10.57
N VAL A 63 -5.03 2.19 -11.56
CA VAL A 63 -3.81 1.76 -12.23
C VAL A 63 -2.61 2.40 -11.54
N THR A 64 -1.60 1.59 -11.21
CA THR A 64 -0.34 2.12 -10.65
C THR A 64 0.43 2.93 -11.69
N SER A 65 1.07 4.02 -11.26
CA SER A 65 1.99 4.80 -12.10
C SER A 65 3.44 4.30 -12.05
N ALA A 66 3.71 3.16 -11.43
CA ALA A 66 5.06 2.69 -11.15
C ALA A 66 5.95 2.60 -12.39
N SER A 67 5.46 2.02 -13.49
CA SER A 67 6.23 1.96 -14.76
C SER A 67 6.46 3.34 -15.37
N ALA A 68 5.45 4.19 -15.41
CA ALA A 68 5.58 5.56 -15.94
C ALA A 68 6.60 6.38 -15.13
N LEU A 69 6.58 6.26 -13.80
CA LEU A 69 7.57 6.86 -12.92
C LEU A 69 8.98 6.35 -13.22
N ARG A 70 9.15 5.02 -13.43
CA ARG A 70 10.44 4.44 -13.81
C ARG A 70 10.96 5.00 -15.12
N GLU A 71 10.12 5.11 -16.13
CA GLU A 71 10.51 5.66 -17.44
C GLU A 71 11.00 7.10 -17.33
N ILE A 72 10.30 7.94 -16.56
CA ILE A 72 10.60 9.38 -16.44
C ILE A 72 11.78 9.63 -15.48
N THR A 73 11.75 9.01 -14.29
CA THR A 73 12.69 9.35 -13.21
C THR A 73 13.87 8.39 -13.09
N LYS A 74 13.82 7.25 -13.79
CA LYS A 74 14.76 6.14 -13.67
C LYS A 74 14.78 5.50 -12.28
N CYS A 75 13.69 5.63 -11.52
CA CYS A 75 13.51 4.93 -10.26
C CYS A 75 13.39 3.42 -10.48
N LYS A 76 13.51 2.63 -9.43
CA LYS A 76 13.23 1.20 -9.45
C LYS A 76 11.78 0.94 -9.04
N VAL A 77 11.13 0.03 -9.75
CA VAL A 77 9.81 -0.48 -9.39
C VAL A 77 9.99 -1.69 -8.47
N ALA A 78 9.32 -1.67 -7.31
CA ALA A 78 9.36 -2.75 -6.34
C ALA A 78 7.95 -3.14 -5.87
N GLY A 79 7.82 -4.32 -5.27
CA GLY A 79 6.58 -4.79 -4.67
C GLY A 79 6.68 -6.25 -4.25
N PRO A 80 5.56 -6.89 -3.87
CA PRO A 80 5.53 -8.26 -3.36
C PRO A 80 6.23 -9.28 -4.26
N ALA A 81 7.03 -10.18 -3.69
CA ALA A 81 7.60 -11.30 -4.42
C ALA A 81 6.55 -12.40 -4.72
N ASN A 82 5.50 -12.45 -3.91
CA ASN A 82 4.52 -13.53 -3.92
C ASN A 82 3.60 -13.50 -5.15
N ASP A 83 3.40 -12.34 -5.78
CA ASP A 83 2.64 -12.19 -7.02
C ASP A 83 3.45 -12.51 -8.30
N SER A 84 4.77 -12.70 -8.16
CA SER A 84 5.69 -13.13 -9.23
C SER A 84 5.72 -12.22 -10.47
N LEU A 85 5.43 -10.92 -10.33
CA LEU A 85 5.42 -9.97 -11.45
C LEU A 85 6.83 -9.76 -12.03
N LYS A 86 6.97 -10.01 -13.33
CA LYS A 86 8.24 -9.89 -14.06
C LYS A 86 8.59 -8.43 -14.41
N CYS A 87 7.64 -7.53 -14.36
CA CYS A 87 7.84 -6.11 -14.70
C CYS A 87 8.55 -5.30 -13.61
N ARG A 88 8.73 -5.85 -12.41
CA ARG A 88 9.41 -5.21 -11.30
C ARG A 88 10.93 -5.39 -11.37
N ASP A 89 11.64 -4.38 -10.91
CA ASP A 89 13.10 -4.44 -10.73
C ASP A 89 13.48 -5.14 -9.41
N ILE A 90 12.57 -5.09 -8.41
CA ILE A 90 12.78 -5.68 -7.08
C ILE A 90 11.52 -6.39 -6.62
N ASN A 91 11.65 -7.68 -6.37
CA ASN A 91 10.61 -8.50 -5.75
C ASN A 91 10.93 -8.66 -4.26
N LEU A 92 10.17 -7.98 -3.40
CA LEU A 92 10.36 -7.91 -1.96
C LEU A 92 9.82 -9.16 -1.27
N LYS A 93 10.65 -9.77 -0.43
CA LYS A 93 10.27 -10.86 0.47
C LYS A 93 9.92 -10.30 1.86
N HIS A 94 9.24 -11.12 2.65
CA HIS A 94 8.96 -10.78 4.05
C HIS A 94 10.25 -10.43 4.80
N ARG A 95 10.27 -9.27 5.45
CA ARG A 95 11.39 -8.62 6.17
C ARG A 95 12.52 -8.07 5.31
N ASP A 96 12.38 -8.05 4.01
CA ASP A 96 13.28 -7.27 3.17
C ASP A 96 13.19 -5.78 3.49
N ASN A 97 14.28 -5.07 3.24
CA ASN A 97 14.36 -3.66 3.56
C ASN A 97 14.73 -2.84 2.35
N ILE A 98 14.00 -1.74 2.14
CA ILE A 98 14.34 -0.67 1.21
C ILE A 98 15.02 0.44 2.00
N ILE A 99 16.19 0.86 1.54
CA ILE A 99 16.95 1.94 2.16
C ILE A 99 16.79 3.21 1.33
N ILE A 100 16.42 4.30 1.98
CA ILE A 100 16.26 5.63 1.41
C ILE A 100 17.28 6.56 2.10
N GLY A 101 18.16 7.14 1.33
CA GLY A 101 19.29 7.88 1.88
C GLY A 101 20.21 7.00 2.72
N ASN A 102 20.67 7.53 3.84
CA ASN A 102 21.62 6.82 4.71
C ASN A 102 20.96 6.08 5.88
N SER A 103 19.71 6.41 6.24
CA SER A 103 19.16 6.03 7.54
C SER A 103 17.68 5.62 7.54
N LEU A 104 16.92 5.96 6.52
CA LEU A 104 15.51 5.56 6.48
C LEU A 104 15.40 4.15 5.94
N LYS A 105 14.83 3.27 6.76
CA LYS A 105 14.67 1.85 6.49
C LYS A 105 13.19 1.50 6.49
N LEU A 106 12.69 1.13 5.32
CA LEU A 106 11.32 0.66 5.12
C LEU A 106 11.33 -0.87 5.04
N GLU A 107 10.77 -1.53 6.03
CA GLU A 107 10.68 -3.00 6.11
C GLU A 107 9.40 -3.47 5.42
N ALA A 108 9.52 -4.43 4.51
CA ALA A 108 8.41 -5.08 3.83
C ALA A 108 7.88 -6.26 4.67
N ILE A 109 6.58 -6.29 4.95
CA ILE A 109 5.95 -7.35 5.73
C ILE A 109 4.87 -8.01 4.87
N HIS A 110 4.97 -9.32 4.64
CA HIS A 110 3.89 -10.10 4.03
C HIS A 110 2.67 -10.10 4.95
N THR A 111 1.56 -9.62 4.44
CA THR A 111 0.31 -9.38 5.17
C THR A 111 -0.89 -9.87 4.36
N PRO A 112 -0.97 -11.20 4.10
CA PRO A 112 -2.00 -11.78 3.24
C PRO A 112 -3.39 -11.63 3.86
N GLY A 113 -4.38 -11.71 2.99
CA GLY A 113 -5.78 -11.78 3.36
C GLY A 113 -6.70 -10.89 2.53
N HIS A 114 -6.37 -9.63 2.29
CA HIS A 114 -7.04 -8.82 1.25
C HIS A 114 -6.73 -9.41 -0.14
N THR A 115 -5.46 -9.62 -0.44
CA THR A 115 -4.98 -10.52 -1.49
C THR A 115 -3.97 -11.51 -0.88
N ASP A 116 -3.68 -12.60 -1.57
CA ASP A 116 -2.69 -13.59 -1.12
C ASP A 116 -1.25 -13.06 -1.12
N ALA A 117 -0.94 -12.15 -2.03
CA ALA A 117 0.39 -11.56 -2.20
C ALA A 117 0.54 -10.18 -1.52
N HIS A 118 -0.44 -9.73 -0.72
CA HIS A 118 -0.42 -8.40 -0.11
C HIS A 118 0.78 -8.19 0.83
N PHE A 119 1.40 -7.00 0.74
CA PHE A 119 2.44 -6.54 1.65
C PHE A 119 2.06 -5.21 2.30
N SER A 120 2.46 -5.04 3.53
CA SER A 120 2.48 -3.75 4.23
C SER A 120 3.92 -3.32 4.45
N TYR A 121 4.13 -2.02 4.67
CA TYR A 121 5.47 -1.49 4.88
C TYR A 121 5.58 -0.82 6.24
N VAL A 122 6.68 -1.06 6.95
CA VAL A 122 6.93 -0.47 8.26
C VAL A 122 8.16 0.41 8.21
N LEU A 123 7.98 1.67 8.59
CA LEU A 123 9.06 2.62 8.77
C LEU A 123 9.28 2.86 10.27
N ASN A 124 10.49 2.58 10.74
CA ASN A 124 10.91 2.92 12.08
C ASN A 124 11.72 4.21 12.04
N ASN A 125 11.21 5.25 12.66
CA ASN A 125 11.95 6.48 12.95
C ASN A 125 12.34 6.48 14.43
N LYS A 126 13.28 7.33 14.85
CA LYS A 126 13.85 7.34 16.22
C LYS A 126 12.79 7.31 17.34
N PHE A 127 11.63 7.93 17.12
CA PHE A 127 10.59 8.07 18.14
C PHE A 127 9.24 7.52 17.71
N ASP A 128 9.03 7.29 16.42
CA ASP A 128 7.75 6.89 15.84
C ASP A 128 7.91 5.62 14.99
N LYS A 129 6.87 4.79 15.03
CA LYS A 129 6.69 3.69 14.10
C LYS A 129 5.50 3.97 13.21
N PHE A 130 5.68 3.82 11.91
CA PHE A 130 4.65 4.01 10.89
C PHE A 130 4.38 2.69 10.19
N LEU A 131 3.13 2.32 10.09
CA LEU A 131 2.64 1.18 9.32
C LEU A 131 1.85 1.70 8.12
N PHE A 132 2.33 1.45 6.92
CA PHE A 132 1.59 1.62 5.67
C PHE A 132 0.88 0.29 5.42
N SER A 133 -0.38 0.21 5.81
CA SER A 133 -1.10 -1.06 5.89
C SER A 133 -1.66 -1.54 4.56
N GLY A 134 -1.61 -0.72 3.50
CA GLY A 134 -2.33 -1.02 2.27
C GLY A 134 -3.81 -1.24 2.58
N ASP A 135 -4.39 -2.26 1.96
CA ASP A 135 -5.78 -2.64 2.19
C ASP A 135 -5.96 -3.73 3.25
N ALA A 136 -4.89 -4.17 3.92
CA ALA A 136 -5.07 -5.16 4.99
C ALA A 136 -5.81 -4.58 6.20
N LEU A 137 -5.53 -3.33 6.58
CA LEU A 137 -6.21 -2.67 7.70
C LEU A 137 -6.50 -1.21 7.35
N LEU A 138 -7.77 -0.84 7.35
CA LEU A 138 -8.27 0.51 7.13
C LEU A 138 -8.72 1.14 8.46
N ILE A 139 -9.07 2.43 8.46
CA ILE A 139 -9.54 3.09 9.68
C ILE A 139 -10.95 2.60 10.03
N ASN A 140 -11.09 1.97 11.18
CA ASN A 140 -12.32 1.38 11.71
C ASN A 140 -12.93 0.24 10.86
N THR A 141 -12.20 -0.27 9.88
CA THR A 141 -12.60 -1.37 8.99
C THR A 141 -11.35 -2.11 8.49
N CYS A 142 -11.50 -2.99 7.50
CA CYS A 142 -10.40 -3.66 6.80
C CYS A 142 -10.77 -3.85 5.33
N GLY A 143 -9.80 -4.25 4.51
CA GLY A 143 -10.05 -4.60 3.12
C GLY A 143 -10.94 -5.82 2.96
N ARG A 144 -11.63 -5.90 1.83
CA ARG A 144 -12.42 -7.07 1.43
C ARG A 144 -11.51 -8.27 1.14
N THR A 145 -12.10 -9.46 1.13
CA THR A 145 -11.35 -10.73 0.98
C THR A 145 -11.93 -11.67 -0.08
N ASP A 146 -12.86 -11.18 -0.89
CA ASP A 146 -13.64 -11.97 -1.85
C ASP A 146 -13.10 -11.92 -3.29
N PHE A 147 -11.97 -11.24 -3.52
CA PHE A 147 -11.27 -11.17 -4.81
C PHE A 147 -9.79 -11.53 -4.67
N GLN A 148 -9.11 -11.74 -5.80
CA GLN A 148 -7.65 -11.88 -5.90
C GLN A 148 -7.06 -12.87 -4.87
N SER A 149 -7.67 -14.05 -4.73
CA SER A 149 -7.26 -15.09 -3.76
C SER A 149 -7.27 -14.61 -2.31
N GLY A 150 -8.14 -13.64 -1.97
CA GLY A 150 -8.29 -13.14 -0.60
C GLY A 150 -8.82 -14.21 0.36
N SER A 151 -8.53 -14.05 1.64
CA SER A 151 -8.92 -14.96 2.71
C SER A 151 -9.21 -14.20 3.98
N SER A 152 -10.45 -14.30 4.47
CA SER A 152 -10.83 -13.69 5.74
C SER A 152 -10.06 -14.28 6.91
N GLU A 153 -9.74 -15.56 6.88
CA GLU A 153 -8.94 -16.20 7.93
C GLU A 153 -7.51 -15.66 7.97
N GLU A 154 -6.87 -15.54 6.80
CA GLU A 154 -5.53 -14.97 6.72
C GLU A 154 -5.51 -13.49 7.11
N LEU A 155 -6.51 -12.71 6.67
CA LEU A 155 -6.62 -11.30 7.06
C LEU A 155 -6.77 -11.14 8.57
N TYR A 156 -7.62 -11.96 9.20
CA TYR A 156 -7.75 -12.00 10.66
C TYR A 156 -6.40 -12.25 11.34
N ASN A 157 -5.68 -13.28 10.88
CA ASN A 157 -4.38 -13.64 11.44
C ASN A 157 -3.34 -12.52 11.22
N THR A 158 -3.31 -11.92 10.03
CA THR A 158 -2.47 -10.77 9.71
C THR A 158 -2.73 -9.63 10.69
N ILE A 159 -3.97 -9.23 10.89
CA ILE A 159 -4.30 -8.09 11.76
C ILE A 159 -4.03 -8.44 13.23
N LYS A 160 -4.53 -9.57 13.71
CA LYS A 160 -4.42 -9.95 15.14
C LYS A 160 -3.00 -10.30 15.56
N LYS A 161 -2.27 -11.08 14.74
CA LYS A 161 -0.94 -11.60 15.12
C LYS A 161 0.19 -10.66 14.69
N THR A 162 0.04 -9.94 13.59
CA THR A 162 1.10 -9.07 13.07
C THR A 162 0.89 -7.61 13.48
N PHE A 163 -0.24 -7.01 13.12
CA PHE A 163 -0.43 -5.58 13.39
C PHE A 163 -0.70 -5.31 14.87
N TYR A 164 -1.60 -6.06 15.50
CA TYR A 164 -1.94 -5.84 16.90
C TYR A 164 -0.84 -6.27 17.89
N SER A 165 0.20 -6.95 17.43
CA SER A 165 1.42 -7.18 18.20
C SER A 165 2.39 -5.98 18.21
N MET A 166 2.19 -5.01 17.32
CA MET A 166 2.99 -3.79 17.28
C MET A 166 2.69 -2.88 18.49
N PRO A 167 3.60 -1.95 18.84
CA PRO A 167 3.34 -0.97 19.88
C PRO A 167 2.04 -0.20 19.63
N ASN A 168 1.28 0.07 20.68
CA ASN A 168 -0.03 0.71 20.60
C ASN A 168 0.01 2.10 19.93
N GLU A 169 1.13 2.81 20.04
CA GLU A 169 1.34 4.13 19.45
C GLU A 169 1.80 4.10 17.98
N THR A 170 1.93 2.89 17.39
CA THR A 170 2.25 2.76 15.96
C THR A 170 1.16 3.44 15.15
N LYS A 171 1.55 4.42 14.35
CA LYS A 171 0.66 5.16 13.44
C LYS A 171 0.38 4.31 12.21
N ILE A 172 -0.90 4.17 11.85
CA ILE A 172 -1.35 3.42 10.68
C ILE A 172 -1.79 4.39 9.60
N TYR A 173 -1.25 4.20 8.41
CA TYR A 173 -1.55 4.92 7.19
C TYR A 173 -2.10 3.92 6.16
N PRO A 174 -3.42 3.84 5.98
CA PRO A 174 -4.06 2.88 5.07
C PRO A 174 -4.02 3.35 3.62
N ALA A 175 -4.25 2.42 2.66
CA ALA A 175 -4.35 2.82 1.26
C ALA A 175 -5.62 3.65 0.98
N HIS A 176 -6.70 3.44 1.73
CA HIS A 176 -7.96 4.14 1.53
C HIS A 176 -8.52 4.74 2.80
N ASP A 177 -9.24 5.86 2.66
CA ASP A 177 -10.18 6.36 3.65
C ASP A 177 -11.36 7.07 2.98
N TYR A 178 -12.55 6.75 3.45
CA TYR A 178 -13.81 7.27 2.91
C TYR A 178 -14.47 8.30 3.83
N ASN A 179 -13.85 8.61 4.98
CA ASN A 179 -14.43 9.42 6.05
C ASN A 179 -13.57 10.62 6.46
N ASN A 180 -12.60 11.01 5.63
CA ASN A 180 -11.63 12.09 5.88
C ASN A 180 -10.78 11.89 7.15
N ASN A 181 -10.50 10.63 7.49
CA ASN A 181 -9.54 10.29 8.53
C ASN A 181 -8.20 9.97 7.87
N ASN A 182 -7.16 10.70 8.22
CA ASN A 182 -5.87 10.59 7.54
C ASN A 182 -4.94 9.56 8.18
N VAL A 183 -5.13 9.26 9.46
CA VAL A 183 -4.25 8.41 10.26
C VAL A 183 -5.00 7.87 11.47
N THR A 184 -4.59 6.69 11.90
CA THR A 184 -5.04 6.08 13.15
C THR A 184 -3.86 5.40 13.87
N THR A 185 -4.13 4.72 14.98
CA THR A 185 -3.12 3.99 15.75
C THR A 185 -3.53 2.54 15.98
N ILE A 186 -2.57 1.68 16.30
CA ILE A 186 -2.86 0.29 16.73
C ILE A 186 -3.80 0.28 17.93
N ARG A 187 -3.61 1.19 18.89
CA ARG A 187 -4.50 1.34 20.07
C ARG A 187 -5.94 1.59 19.66
N GLU A 188 -6.16 2.55 18.75
CA GLU A 188 -7.50 2.91 18.31
C GLU A 188 -8.17 1.76 17.55
N GLN A 189 -7.43 1.10 16.65
CA GLN A 189 -7.98 -0.03 15.91
C GLN A 189 -8.32 -1.23 16.80
N LYS A 190 -7.47 -1.56 17.78
CA LYS A 190 -7.78 -2.56 18.80
C LYS A 190 -9.09 -2.25 19.53
N LYS A 191 -9.36 -1.00 19.80
CA LYS A 191 -10.51 -0.59 20.62
C LYS A 191 -11.79 -0.35 19.79
N TYR A 192 -11.65 0.33 18.64
CA TYR A 192 -12.79 0.91 17.95
C TYR A 192 -13.09 0.29 16.58
N ASN A 193 -12.21 -0.54 16.02
CA ASN A 193 -12.48 -1.16 14.72
C ASN A 193 -13.73 -2.03 14.81
N THR A 194 -14.74 -1.70 13.99
CA THR A 194 -16.05 -2.34 14.07
C THR A 194 -16.06 -3.78 13.59
N LEU A 195 -15.13 -4.14 12.70
CA LEU A 195 -15.02 -5.49 12.15
C LEU A 195 -14.04 -6.38 12.90
N ILE A 196 -12.97 -5.81 13.47
CA ILE A 196 -11.85 -6.61 13.96
C ILE A 196 -11.16 -6.00 15.19
N ASN A 197 -11.89 -5.33 16.11
CA ASN A 197 -11.30 -4.92 17.37
C ASN A 197 -10.78 -6.12 18.18
N GLU A 198 -10.09 -5.87 19.30
CA GLU A 198 -9.40 -6.93 20.07
C GLU A 198 -10.32 -8.06 20.57
N ASN A 199 -11.63 -7.79 20.77
CA ASN A 199 -12.60 -8.74 21.30
C ASN A 199 -13.27 -9.62 20.25
N ILE A 200 -13.21 -9.24 18.96
CA ILE A 200 -13.83 -10.02 17.87
C ILE A 200 -13.06 -11.33 17.66
N SER A 201 -13.77 -12.44 17.72
CA SER A 201 -13.24 -13.76 17.43
C SER A 201 -13.10 -14.01 15.93
N ILE A 202 -12.29 -15.00 15.55
CA ILE A 202 -12.11 -15.39 14.14
C ILE A 202 -13.43 -15.82 13.48
N LYS A 203 -14.31 -16.49 14.20
CA LYS A 203 -15.62 -16.94 13.68
C LYS A 203 -16.54 -15.76 13.39
N GLU A 204 -16.60 -14.80 14.32
CA GLU A 204 -17.38 -13.56 14.14
C GLU A 204 -16.84 -12.76 12.97
N PHE A 205 -15.53 -12.61 12.86
CA PHE A 205 -14.90 -11.89 11.75
C PHE A 205 -15.23 -12.53 10.40
N ILE A 206 -15.00 -13.85 10.24
CA ILE A 206 -15.29 -14.56 8.99
C ILE A 206 -16.78 -14.44 8.62
N ASN A 207 -17.68 -14.58 9.62
CA ASN A 207 -19.11 -14.39 9.39
C ASN A 207 -19.44 -12.96 8.97
N SER A 208 -18.83 -11.95 9.57
CA SER A 208 -19.02 -10.55 9.17
C SER A 208 -18.53 -10.30 7.75
N MET A 209 -17.34 -10.81 7.41
CA MET A 209 -16.76 -10.66 6.06
C MET A 209 -17.61 -11.36 4.99
N SER A 210 -18.16 -12.55 5.26
CA SER A 210 -19.02 -13.28 4.33
C SER A 210 -20.38 -12.61 4.10
N ASN A 211 -20.80 -11.77 5.02
CA ASN A 211 -22.06 -11.00 4.92
C ASN A 211 -21.86 -9.57 4.39
N LEU A 212 -20.62 -9.17 4.08
CA LEU A 212 -20.36 -7.89 3.41
C LEU A 212 -20.93 -7.93 2.00
N ASN A 213 -21.95 -7.14 1.75
CA ASN A 213 -22.59 -7.06 0.44
C ASN A 213 -22.01 -5.85 -0.31
N LEU A 214 -20.78 -6.01 -0.82
CA LEU A 214 -20.05 -4.96 -1.52
C LEU A 214 -20.14 -5.18 -3.03
N ASP A 215 -20.40 -4.11 -3.77
CA ASP A 215 -20.34 -4.14 -5.23
C ASP A 215 -18.93 -4.57 -5.70
N LYS A 216 -18.87 -5.19 -6.89
CA LYS A 216 -17.59 -5.49 -7.55
C LYS A 216 -16.80 -4.19 -7.73
N PRO A 217 -15.47 -4.18 -7.45
CA PRO A 217 -14.66 -2.99 -7.71
C PRO A 217 -14.79 -2.53 -9.16
N LYS A 218 -15.14 -1.28 -9.38
CA LYS A 218 -15.54 -0.75 -10.70
C LYS A 218 -14.47 -0.92 -11.77
N LYS A 219 -13.20 -0.82 -11.38
CA LYS A 219 -12.06 -0.85 -12.31
C LYS A 219 -11.33 -2.20 -12.35
N ILE A 220 -11.76 -3.23 -11.61
CA ILE A 220 -10.99 -4.50 -11.45
C ILE A 220 -10.67 -5.16 -12.80
N ASP A 221 -11.62 -5.19 -13.74
CA ASP A 221 -11.45 -5.82 -15.05
C ASP A 221 -10.48 -5.06 -15.96
N PHE A 222 -10.19 -3.82 -15.62
CA PHE A 222 -9.25 -2.94 -16.32
C PHE A 222 -7.93 -2.79 -15.55
N ALA A 223 -7.99 -2.47 -14.25
CA ALA A 223 -6.82 -2.16 -13.45
C ALA A 223 -5.94 -3.38 -13.20
N VAL A 224 -6.53 -4.53 -12.82
CA VAL A 224 -5.76 -5.74 -12.51
C VAL A 224 -4.92 -6.23 -13.70
N PRO A 225 -5.44 -6.34 -14.94
CA PRO A 225 -4.61 -6.70 -16.10
C PRO A 225 -3.46 -5.74 -16.36
N LEU A 226 -3.64 -4.43 -16.17
CA LEU A 226 -2.59 -3.43 -16.32
C LEU A 226 -1.57 -3.49 -15.18
N ASN A 227 -2.03 -3.64 -13.95
CA ASN A 227 -1.17 -3.71 -12.78
C ASN A 227 -0.33 -5.00 -12.75
N ASN A 228 -0.81 -6.08 -13.35
CA ASN A 228 0.00 -7.28 -13.63
C ASN A 228 1.21 -6.99 -14.57
N LYS A 229 1.20 -5.84 -15.23
CA LYS A 229 2.30 -5.32 -16.06
C LYS A 229 2.87 -4.02 -15.48
N CYS A 230 2.74 -3.80 -14.17
CA CYS A 230 3.19 -2.60 -13.45
C CYS A 230 2.59 -1.28 -13.99
N GLY A 231 1.35 -1.31 -14.45
CA GLY A 231 0.65 -0.13 -14.97
C GLY A 231 1.00 0.24 -16.42
N THR A 232 1.69 -0.63 -17.17
CA THR A 232 1.95 -0.37 -18.61
C THR A 232 0.79 -0.80 -19.48
N ASN A 233 0.42 0.06 -20.43
CA ASN A 233 -0.33 -0.32 -21.60
C ASN A 233 0.65 -0.70 -22.72
N ASP A 234 0.46 -1.87 -23.35
CA ASP A 234 1.20 -2.28 -24.57
C ASP A 234 0.95 -1.36 -25.79
N LEU A 235 0.28 -0.22 -25.58
CA LEU A 235 -0.03 0.77 -26.63
C LEU A 235 1.21 1.55 -27.12
N HIS A 236 2.35 1.46 -26.40
CA HIS A 236 3.60 2.07 -26.87
C HIS A 236 4.41 1.18 -27.82
N GLU A 237 4.12 -0.12 -27.94
CA GLU A 237 4.81 -1.00 -28.91
C GLU A 237 4.30 -0.90 -30.35
N LYS A 238 3.21 -0.15 -30.62
CA LYS A 238 2.62 -0.03 -31.97
C LYS A 238 2.98 1.28 -32.70
N ASN A 239 3.81 2.14 -32.13
CA ASN A 239 4.21 3.42 -32.74
C ASN A 239 5.72 3.66 -32.70
N LEU A 240 6.52 2.62 -32.95
CA LEU A 240 7.93 2.73 -33.33
C LEU A 240 8.15 2.10 -34.69
#